data_71087caeedcf2b1c63f9852566d3c91a
#
_entry.id   71087caeedcf2b1c63f9852566d3c91a
#
_cell.length_a   1.000
_cell.length_b   1.000
_cell.length_c   1.000
_cell.angle_alpha   90.00
_cell.angle_beta   90.00
_cell.angle_gamma   90.00
#
_symmetry.space_group_name_H-M   'P 1'
#
loop_
_entity.id
_entity.type
_entity.pdbx_description
1 polymer ?
#
loop_
_entity_poly.entity_id
_entity_poly.type
_entity_poly.pdbx_seq_one_letter_code
_entity_poly.pdbx_strand_id
1 'polypeptide(L)'
;AEKLLALGYSGIVAVDYKEARVMRRAGLPVAHQGHLVQIPCHQVADAVEQGTDVITVFTLDKAREVSAAAVKAGRIQSVLLKVYSDDDFLYPGQESGFALKVLPEIVAEIQNLPGLHLAGLTHFPCLLWDEAVGKVLPTPNLHTLIQARDQLAKSGIALEQLNAPSATSCTSLPLLAQYGVTHAEPGHALTGTIP
;
A
#
# COMPACT_ATOMS: atom_id res chain seq x y z
N ALA A 1 9.84 16.85 -5.32
CA ALA A 1 9.73 16.14 -4.02
C ALA A 1 9.92 17.11 -2.84
N GLU A 2 11.04 17.86 -2.73
CA GLU A 2 11.33 18.78 -1.62
C GLU A 2 10.20 19.79 -1.36
N LYS A 3 9.62 20.38 -2.42
CA LYS A 3 8.47 21.29 -2.30
C LYS A 3 7.23 20.61 -1.70
N LEU A 4 7.02 19.34 -1.99
CA LEU A 4 5.88 18.58 -1.43
C LEU A 4 6.09 18.31 0.05
N LEU A 5 7.30 17.93 0.45
CA LEU A 5 7.65 17.77 1.87
C LEU A 5 7.48 19.08 2.63
N ALA A 6 7.90 20.23 2.05
CA ALA A 6 7.68 21.54 2.64
C ALA A 6 6.18 21.93 2.76
N LEU A 7 5.31 21.32 1.96
CA LEU A 7 3.85 21.48 2.04
C LEU A 7 3.19 20.51 3.02
N GLY A 8 3.95 19.68 3.73
CA GLY A 8 3.44 18.78 4.76
C GLY A 8 3.21 17.33 4.32
N TYR A 9 3.63 16.95 3.11
CA TYR A 9 3.65 15.52 2.75
C TYR A 9 4.69 14.80 3.59
N SER A 10 4.33 13.64 4.17
CA SER A 10 5.19 12.91 5.10
C SER A 10 6.33 12.14 4.42
N GLY A 11 6.22 11.86 3.13
CA GLY A 11 7.24 11.14 2.39
C GLY A 11 6.81 10.83 0.97
N ILE A 12 7.58 10.01 0.31
CA ILE A 12 7.39 9.64 -1.10
C ILE A 12 7.01 8.17 -1.18
N VAL A 13 6.02 7.87 -1.99
CA VAL A 13 5.68 6.50 -2.38
C VAL A 13 6.55 6.10 -3.56
N ALA A 14 7.32 5.03 -3.41
CA ALA A 14 8.13 4.48 -4.48
C ALA A 14 7.46 3.21 -5.03
N VAL A 15 7.20 3.21 -6.34
CA VAL A 15 6.57 2.07 -7.01
C VAL A 15 7.45 0.82 -6.90
N ASP A 16 8.75 1.00 -7.10
CA ASP A 16 9.71 -0.10 -7.03
C ASP A 16 10.96 0.25 -6.19
N TYR A 17 11.82 -0.75 -6.02
CA TYR A 17 13.05 -0.60 -5.26
C TYR A 17 14.06 0.37 -5.92
N LYS A 18 14.09 0.48 -7.25
CA LYS A 18 15.03 1.38 -7.94
C LYS A 18 14.66 2.83 -7.70
N GLU A 19 13.37 3.15 -7.76
CA GLU A 19 12.85 4.48 -7.41
C GLU A 19 13.18 4.83 -5.96
N ALA A 20 12.91 3.92 -5.02
CA ALA A 20 13.24 4.11 -3.61
C ALA A 20 14.72 4.45 -3.40
N ARG A 21 15.63 3.76 -4.11
CA ARG A 21 17.07 4.07 -4.06
C ARG A 21 17.40 5.46 -4.57
N VAL A 22 16.75 5.91 -5.65
CA VAL A 22 16.94 7.27 -6.18
C VAL A 22 16.50 8.31 -5.15
N MET A 23 15.32 8.10 -4.53
CA MET A 23 14.80 9.00 -3.49
C MET A 23 15.75 9.09 -2.30
N ARG A 24 16.20 7.96 -1.78
CA ARG A 24 17.12 7.90 -0.63
C ARG A 24 18.46 8.57 -0.94
N ARG A 25 19.03 8.38 -2.14
CA ARG A 25 20.26 9.07 -2.56
C ARG A 25 20.11 10.59 -2.62
N ALA A 26 18.89 11.07 -2.87
CA ALA A 26 18.53 12.47 -2.82
C ALA A 26 18.21 12.99 -1.40
N GLY A 27 18.36 12.15 -0.37
CA GLY A 27 18.04 12.50 1.01
C GLY A 27 16.53 12.60 1.30
N LEU A 28 15.69 11.98 0.46
CA LEU A 28 14.24 12.05 0.58
C LEU A 28 13.68 10.83 1.33
N PRO A 29 12.70 11.01 2.23
CA PRO A 29 12.07 9.91 2.94
C PRO A 29 11.21 9.05 2.01
N VAL A 30 11.32 7.73 2.15
CA VAL A 30 10.47 6.75 1.45
C VAL A 30 9.41 6.28 2.43
N ALA A 31 8.20 6.83 2.29
CA ALA A 31 7.08 6.52 3.17
C ALA A 31 6.44 5.16 2.86
N HIS A 32 6.35 4.80 1.58
CA HIS A 32 5.74 3.54 1.18
C HIS A 32 6.48 2.92 -0.01
N GLN A 33 6.64 1.61 0.01
CA GLN A 33 7.29 0.85 -1.05
C GLN A 33 6.60 -0.51 -1.28
N GLY A 34 6.57 -0.93 -2.53
CA GLY A 34 6.14 -2.28 -2.89
C GLY A 34 4.65 -2.45 -3.16
N HIS A 35 3.88 -1.38 -3.30
CA HIS A 35 2.43 -1.48 -3.51
C HIS A 35 2.04 -2.04 -4.89
N LEU A 36 2.86 -1.87 -5.92
CA LEU A 36 2.64 -2.41 -7.26
C LEU A 36 3.67 -3.49 -7.63
N VAL A 37 4.92 -3.32 -7.22
CA VAL A 37 6.03 -4.23 -7.52
C VAL A 37 6.74 -4.63 -6.24
N GLN A 38 6.79 -5.93 -5.96
CA GLN A 38 7.45 -6.45 -4.76
C GLN A 38 8.96 -6.18 -4.77
N ILE A 39 9.50 -5.90 -3.61
CA ILE A 39 10.95 -5.74 -3.42
C ILE A 39 11.64 -7.08 -3.74
N PRO A 40 12.67 -7.11 -4.60
CA PRO A 40 13.43 -8.33 -4.85
C PRO A 40 14.00 -8.93 -3.55
N CYS A 41 13.98 -10.26 -3.40
CA CYS A 41 14.36 -10.94 -2.15
C CYS A 41 15.74 -10.49 -1.63
N HIS A 42 16.73 -10.39 -2.52
CA HIS A 42 18.10 -9.96 -2.15
C HIS A 42 18.22 -8.47 -1.78
N GLN A 43 17.14 -7.68 -1.88
CA GLN A 43 17.11 -6.25 -1.59
C GLN A 43 16.17 -5.90 -0.42
N VAL A 44 15.48 -6.88 0.15
CA VAL A 44 14.58 -6.66 1.29
C VAL A 44 15.33 -6.14 2.51
N ALA A 45 16.50 -6.72 2.81
CA ALA A 45 17.33 -6.28 3.94
C ALA A 45 17.72 -4.80 3.80
N ASP A 46 18.19 -4.39 2.61
CA ASP A 46 18.53 -2.99 2.36
C ASP A 46 17.32 -2.05 2.49
N ALA A 47 16.16 -2.45 1.95
CA ALA A 47 14.94 -1.65 2.07
C ALA A 47 14.52 -1.42 3.53
N VAL A 48 14.65 -2.44 4.36
CA VAL A 48 14.35 -2.37 5.80
C VAL A 48 15.41 -1.52 6.52
N GLU A 49 16.71 -1.77 6.32
CA GLU A 49 17.81 -1.03 6.95
C GLU A 49 17.78 0.47 6.60
N GLN A 50 17.43 0.80 5.37
CA GLN A 50 17.32 2.17 4.87
C GLN A 50 16.09 2.95 5.40
N GLY A 51 15.22 2.32 6.15
CA GLY A 51 14.15 3.00 6.85
C GLY A 51 12.94 3.36 5.99
N THR A 52 12.48 2.43 5.13
CA THR A 52 11.14 2.56 4.55
C THR A 52 10.09 2.53 5.66
N ASP A 53 9.17 3.51 5.70
CA ASP A 53 8.17 3.55 6.77
C ASP A 53 7.22 2.35 6.66
N VAL A 54 6.67 2.10 5.46
CA VAL A 54 5.72 1.01 5.21
C VAL A 54 6.12 0.20 3.98
N ILE A 55 6.08 -1.12 4.09
CA ILE A 55 6.29 -2.06 2.97
C ILE A 55 5.00 -2.83 2.71
N THR A 56 4.52 -2.84 1.47
CA THR A 56 3.41 -3.73 1.09
C THR A 56 3.93 -5.13 0.79
N VAL A 57 3.26 -6.14 1.31
CA VAL A 57 3.53 -7.55 1.06
C VAL A 57 2.33 -8.22 0.37
N PHE A 58 2.61 -9.13 -0.57
CA PHE A 58 1.60 -9.83 -1.37
C PHE A 58 1.50 -11.32 -1.02
N THR A 59 2.51 -11.83 -0.32
CA THR A 59 2.61 -13.24 0.07
C THR A 59 3.18 -13.39 1.48
N LEU A 60 2.87 -14.50 2.14
CA LEU A 60 3.46 -14.84 3.44
C LEU A 60 4.98 -15.00 3.36
N ASP A 61 5.49 -15.52 2.25
CA ASP A 61 6.94 -15.68 2.07
C ASP A 61 7.63 -14.32 2.05
N LYS A 62 7.06 -13.32 1.34
CA LYS A 62 7.57 -11.96 1.39
C LYS A 62 7.47 -11.35 2.80
N ALA A 63 6.39 -11.61 3.51
CA ALA A 63 6.25 -11.15 4.89
C ALA A 63 7.33 -11.77 5.81
N ARG A 64 7.64 -13.06 5.64
CA ARG A 64 8.72 -13.74 6.37
C ARG A 64 10.10 -13.17 6.04
N GLU A 65 10.36 -12.86 4.77
CA GLU A 65 11.61 -12.18 4.36
C GLU A 65 11.75 -10.80 5.04
N VAL A 66 10.68 -10.00 5.03
CA VAL A 66 10.66 -8.67 5.68
C VAL A 66 10.83 -8.81 7.20
N SER A 67 10.16 -9.78 7.83
CA SER A 67 10.30 -10.11 9.25
C SER A 67 11.75 -10.44 9.61
N ALA A 68 12.38 -11.36 8.88
CA ALA A 68 13.76 -11.74 9.12
C ALA A 68 14.72 -10.55 8.98
N ALA A 69 14.51 -9.69 7.98
CA ALA A 69 15.29 -8.47 7.79
C ALA A 69 15.09 -7.47 8.95
N ALA A 70 13.84 -7.28 9.41
CA ALA A 70 13.50 -6.38 10.49
C ALA A 70 14.15 -6.83 11.83
N VAL A 71 14.06 -8.12 12.14
CA VAL A 71 14.70 -8.71 13.32
C VAL A 71 16.22 -8.51 13.26
N LYS A 72 16.85 -8.79 12.12
CA LYS A 72 18.28 -8.60 11.92
C LYS A 72 18.71 -7.14 12.08
N ALA A 73 17.88 -6.21 11.61
CA ALA A 73 18.12 -4.78 11.73
C ALA A 73 17.74 -4.20 13.12
N GLY A 74 17.21 -5.02 14.03
CA GLY A 74 16.80 -4.59 15.37
C GLY A 74 15.65 -3.58 15.37
N ARG A 75 14.72 -3.67 14.40
CA ARG A 75 13.62 -2.72 14.27
C ARG A 75 12.26 -3.40 14.04
N ILE A 76 11.19 -2.66 14.22
CA ILE A 76 9.85 -3.05 13.81
C ILE A 76 9.56 -2.44 12.45
N GLN A 77 9.17 -3.28 11.48
CA GLN A 77 8.79 -2.84 10.14
C GLN A 77 7.27 -2.88 9.97
N SER A 78 6.67 -1.74 9.68
CA SER A 78 5.25 -1.66 9.34
C SER A 78 5.00 -2.25 7.96
N VAL A 79 3.93 -3.04 7.85
CA VAL A 79 3.52 -3.66 6.58
C VAL A 79 2.05 -3.40 6.26
N LEU A 80 1.76 -3.26 4.98
CA LEU A 80 0.40 -3.35 4.43
C LEU A 80 0.23 -4.69 3.72
N LEU A 81 -0.95 -5.27 3.83
CA LEU A 81 -1.31 -6.44 3.03
C LEU A 81 -2.08 -5.95 1.79
N LYS A 82 -1.63 -6.36 0.60
CA LYS A 82 -2.44 -6.20 -0.60
C LYS A 82 -3.53 -7.27 -0.58
N VAL A 83 -4.78 -6.85 -0.65
CA VAL A 83 -5.93 -7.77 -0.69
C VAL A 83 -6.50 -7.87 -2.09
N TYR A 84 -7.27 -8.93 -2.39
CA TYR A 84 -8.02 -9.07 -3.63
C TYR A 84 -9.23 -9.97 -3.49
N SER A 85 -10.16 -9.85 -4.44
CA SER A 85 -11.31 -10.72 -4.67
C SER A 85 -11.36 -11.14 -6.15
N ASP A 86 -12.11 -12.18 -6.45
CA ASP A 86 -12.21 -12.73 -7.82
C ASP A 86 -12.87 -11.74 -8.81
N ASP A 87 -13.66 -10.78 -8.29
CA ASP A 87 -14.35 -9.76 -9.11
C ASP A 87 -13.53 -8.48 -9.32
N ASP A 88 -12.31 -8.41 -8.81
CA ASP A 88 -11.49 -7.21 -8.89
C ASP A 88 -10.92 -6.98 -10.28
N PHE A 89 -10.75 -5.71 -10.62
CA PHE A 89 -10.00 -5.30 -11.79
C PHE A 89 -8.50 -5.35 -11.48
N LEU A 90 -7.77 -6.20 -12.19
CA LEU A 90 -6.33 -6.34 -12.04
C LEU A 90 -5.62 -6.08 -13.38
N TYR A 91 -4.58 -5.26 -13.35
CA TYR A 91 -3.74 -5.10 -14.53
C TYR A 91 -2.90 -6.36 -14.75
N PRO A 92 -2.62 -6.74 -16.02
CA PRO A 92 -1.72 -7.85 -16.33
C PRO A 92 -0.37 -7.71 -15.62
N GLY A 93 0.06 -8.78 -14.94
CA GLY A 93 1.29 -8.80 -14.15
C GLY A 93 1.17 -8.24 -12.73
N GLN A 94 -0.03 -7.83 -12.32
CA GLN A 94 -0.30 -7.35 -10.95
C GLN A 94 -1.30 -8.25 -10.19
N GLU A 95 -1.57 -9.43 -10.71
CA GLU A 95 -2.47 -10.43 -10.15
C GLU A 95 -1.82 -11.12 -8.95
N SER A 96 -1.89 -10.48 -7.79
CA SER A 96 -1.30 -10.99 -6.55
C SER A 96 -1.90 -10.30 -5.33
N GLY A 97 -1.64 -10.88 -4.17
CA GLY A 97 -2.15 -10.40 -2.89
C GLY A 97 -2.79 -11.53 -2.09
N PHE A 98 -3.50 -11.17 -1.04
CA PHE A 98 -4.19 -12.09 -0.16
C PHE A 98 -5.69 -12.08 -0.47
N ALA A 99 -6.24 -13.24 -0.80
CA ALA A 99 -7.68 -13.36 -1.06
C ALA A 99 -8.50 -13.09 0.20
N LEU A 100 -9.63 -12.37 0.07
CA LEU A 100 -10.51 -12.05 1.20
C LEU A 100 -10.92 -13.28 2.04
N LYS A 101 -11.16 -14.40 1.38
CA LYS A 101 -11.63 -15.65 2.04
C LYS A 101 -10.65 -16.23 3.06
N VAL A 102 -9.35 -15.95 2.93
CA VAL A 102 -8.29 -16.43 3.82
C VAL A 102 -7.62 -15.32 4.62
N LEU A 103 -8.14 -14.09 4.52
CA LEU A 103 -7.51 -12.93 5.14
C LEU A 103 -7.36 -13.04 6.67
N PRO A 104 -8.33 -13.55 7.45
CA PRO A 104 -8.18 -13.68 8.90
C PRO A 104 -7.03 -14.60 9.30
N GLU A 105 -6.86 -15.73 8.61
CA GLU A 105 -5.77 -16.67 8.85
C GLU A 105 -4.42 -16.02 8.51
N ILE A 106 -4.34 -15.31 7.40
CA ILE A 106 -3.15 -14.58 6.98
C ILE A 106 -2.77 -13.52 8.01
N VAL A 107 -3.72 -12.75 8.51
CA VAL A 107 -3.47 -11.73 9.52
C VAL A 107 -2.96 -12.36 10.82
N ALA A 108 -3.53 -13.48 11.25
CA ALA A 108 -3.04 -14.21 12.42
C ALA A 108 -1.58 -14.68 12.25
N GLU A 109 -1.21 -15.17 11.06
CA GLU A 109 0.20 -15.52 10.77
C GLU A 109 1.12 -14.28 10.80
N ILE A 110 0.72 -13.17 10.17
CA ILE A 110 1.49 -11.93 10.12
C ILE A 110 1.73 -11.38 11.54
N GLN A 111 0.71 -11.39 12.40
CA GLN A 111 0.83 -10.92 13.78
C GLN A 111 1.78 -11.76 14.64
N ASN A 112 2.03 -13.01 14.25
CA ASN A 112 3.00 -13.89 14.91
C ASN A 112 4.43 -13.75 14.36
N LEU A 113 4.65 -13.00 13.25
CA LEU A 113 5.97 -12.79 12.71
C LEU A 113 6.72 -11.71 13.51
N PRO A 114 7.90 -12.05 14.09
CA PRO A 114 8.65 -11.09 14.88
C PRO A 114 9.17 -9.93 14.02
N GLY A 115 9.26 -8.74 14.60
CA GLY A 115 9.77 -7.57 13.90
C GLY A 115 8.80 -6.97 12.87
N LEU A 116 7.57 -7.48 12.74
CA LEU A 116 6.52 -6.87 11.91
C LEU A 116 5.46 -6.17 12.76
N HIS A 117 4.92 -5.12 12.18
CA HIS A 117 3.70 -4.45 12.61
C HIS A 117 2.71 -4.40 11.45
N LEU A 118 1.53 -5.00 11.61
CA LEU A 118 0.46 -4.88 10.62
C LEU A 118 -0.18 -3.51 10.74
N ALA A 119 0.21 -2.58 9.87
CA ALA A 119 -0.34 -1.23 9.85
C ALA A 119 -1.69 -1.17 9.14
N GLY A 120 -1.93 -2.01 8.14
CA GLY A 120 -3.19 -1.95 7.42
C GLY A 120 -3.25 -2.75 6.12
N LEU A 121 -4.15 -2.30 5.26
CA LEU A 121 -4.44 -2.92 3.98
C LEU A 121 -4.28 -1.93 2.82
N THR A 122 -4.01 -2.47 1.64
CA THR A 122 -4.00 -1.72 0.38
C THR A 122 -4.60 -2.52 -0.76
N HIS A 123 -5.08 -1.82 -1.78
CA HIS A 123 -5.50 -2.41 -3.05
C HIS A 123 -5.32 -1.40 -4.18
N PHE A 124 -5.20 -1.87 -5.43
CA PHE A 124 -5.01 -1.02 -6.62
C PHE A 124 -5.58 -1.69 -7.87
N PRO A 125 -6.21 -0.92 -8.76
CA PRO A 125 -6.62 0.49 -8.61
C PRO A 125 -7.96 0.63 -7.87
N CYS A 126 -8.06 1.56 -6.93
CA CYS A 126 -9.30 1.78 -6.17
C CYS A 126 -10.27 2.74 -6.85
N LEU A 127 -9.76 3.65 -7.68
CA LEU A 127 -10.54 4.59 -8.46
C LEU A 127 -10.06 4.57 -9.92
N LEU A 128 -10.97 4.70 -10.87
CA LEU A 128 -10.65 4.86 -12.28
C LEU A 128 -11.55 5.93 -12.92
N TRP A 129 -11.03 6.55 -13.98
CA TRP A 129 -11.81 7.42 -14.84
C TRP A 129 -12.78 6.59 -15.67
N ASP A 130 -14.05 6.98 -15.67
CA ASP A 130 -15.09 6.39 -16.49
C ASP A 130 -15.43 7.39 -17.61
N GLU A 131 -15.13 7.00 -18.85
CA GLU A 131 -15.35 7.85 -20.04
C GLU A 131 -16.83 8.07 -20.34
N ALA A 132 -17.67 7.09 -20.00
CA ALA A 132 -19.11 7.18 -20.33
C ALA A 132 -19.81 8.24 -19.48
N VAL A 133 -19.39 8.41 -18.25
CA VAL A 133 -19.97 9.42 -17.34
C VAL A 133 -19.06 10.62 -17.10
N GLY A 134 -17.83 10.60 -17.61
CA GLY A 134 -16.87 11.70 -17.48
C GLY A 134 -16.46 12.00 -16.06
N LYS A 135 -16.29 10.96 -15.23
CA LYS A 135 -15.95 11.09 -13.78
C LYS A 135 -15.04 9.99 -13.32
N VAL A 136 -14.32 10.26 -12.24
CA VAL A 136 -13.61 9.23 -11.46
C VAL A 136 -14.62 8.49 -10.60
N LEU A 137 -14.66 7.16 -10.73
CA LEU A 137 -15.56 6.28 -10.00
C LEU A 137 -14.80 5.23 -9.19
N PRO A 138 -15.40 4.71 -8.09
CA PRO A 138 -14.91 3.54 -7.39
C PRO A 138 -14.88 2.31 -8.29
N THR A 139 -13.84 1.52 -8.15
CA THR A 139 -13.71 0.20 -8.76
C THR A 139 -14.23 -0.90 -7.83
N PRO A 140 -14.42 -2.14 -8.28
CA PRO A 140 -14.63 -3.29 -7.39
C PRO A 140 -13.56 -3.40 -6.31
N ASN A 141 -12.31 -3.05 -6.63
CA ASN A 141 -11.15 -3.11 -5.71
C ASN A 141 -11.34 -2.23 -4.46
N LEU A 142 -11.94 -1.04 -4.59
CA LEU A 142 -12.26 -0.22 -3.42
C LEU A 142 -13.27 -0.94 -2.52
N HIS A 143 -14.27 -1.58 -3.09
CA HIS A 143 -15.26 -2.34 -2.31
C HIS A 143 -14.63 -3.55 -1.63
N THR A 144 -13.73 -4.27 -2.30
CA THR A 144 -12.94 -5.36 -1.73
C THR A 144 -12.09 -4.87 -0.55
N LEU A 145 -11.43 -3.72 -0.69
CA LEU A 145 -10.63 -3.12 0.38
C LEU A 145 -11.49 -2.79 1.61
N ILE A 146 -12.69 -2.24 1.40
CA ILE A 146 -13.63 -1.93 2.48
C ILE A 146 -14.16 -3.21 3.15
N GLN A 147 -14.52 -4.23 2.37
CA GLN A 147 -14.95 -5.53 2.91
C GLN A 147 -13.86 -6.18 3.75
N ALA A 148 -12.60 -6.12 3.31
CA ALA A 148 -11.46 -6.62 4.06
C ALA A 148 -11.32 -5.92 5.42
N ARG A 149 -11.38 -4.59 5.45
CA ARG A 149 -11.37 -3.79 6.68
C ARG A 149 -12.49 -4.23 7.63
N ASP A 150 -13.72 -4.31 7.11
CA ASP A 150 -14.91 -4.62 7.92
C ASP A 150 -14.86 -6.05 8.45
N GLN A 151 -14.30 -6.99 7.68
CA GLN A 151 -14.07 -8.36 8.12
C GLN A 151 -13.09 -8.41 9.29
N LEU A 152 -11.96 -7.70 9.21
CA LEU A 152 -10.97 -7.65 10.28
C LEU A 152 -11.50 -6.92 11.52
N ALA A 153 -12.27 -5.86 11.34
CA ALA A 153 -12.90 -5.14 12.45
C ALA A 153 -13.88 -6.03 13.25
N LYS A 154 -14.64 -6.91 12.57
CA LYS A 154 -15.49 -7.91 13.24
C LYS A 154 -14.70 -8.92 14.07
N SER A 155 -13.43 -9.15 13.73
CA SER A 155 -12.49 -9.98 14.48
C SER A 155 -11.70 -9.20 15.55
N GLY A 156 -12.07 -7.93 15.80
CA GLY A 156 -11.42 -7.09 16.80
C GLY A 156 -10.08 -6.50 16.35
N ILE A 157 -9.76 -6.57 15.06
CA ILE A 157 -8.51 -6.03 14.51
C ILE A 157 -8.77 -4.64 13.95
N ALA A 158 -8.19 -3.62 14.59
CA ALA A 158 -8.21 -2.24 14.10
C ALA A 158 -7.00 -2.00 13.19
N LEU A 159 -7.22 -1.31 12.07
CA LEU A 159 -6.19 -0.93 11.13
C LEU A 159 -5.87 0.56 11.27
N GLU A 160 -4.59 0.91 11.25
CA GLU A 160 -4.10 2.29 11.25
C GLU A 160 -4.18 2.90 9.84
N GLN A 161 -3.96 2.05 8.82
CA GLN A 161 -3.89 2.49 7.44
C GLN A 161 -4.86 1.69 6.55
N LEU A 162 -5.69 2.44 5.83
CA LEU A 162 -6.46 1.94 4.71
C LEU A 162 -6.03 2.74 3.48
N ASN A 163 -5.17 2.14 2.67
CA ASN A 163 -4.52 2.82 1.54
C ASN A 163 -5.23 2.47 0.23
N ALA A 164 -5.78 3.47 -0.45
CA ALA A 164 -6.54 3.33 -1.68
C ALA A 164 -5.94 4.20 -2.80
N PRO A 165 -4.80 3.79 -3.39
CA PRO A 165 -4.18 4.50 -4.48
C PRO A 165 -4.98 4.40 -5.79
N SER A 166 -4.70 5.30 -6.71
CA SER A 166 -5.23 5.50 -8.05
C SER A 166 -6.17 6.70 -8.16
N ALA A 167 -6.03 7.42 -9.26
CA ALA A 167 -6.80 8.63 -9.60
C ALA A 167 -6.97 9.62 -8.43
N THR A 168 -5.96 9.68 -7.54
CA THR A 168 -5.96 10.54 -6.36
C THR A 168 -5.80 12.01 -6.76
N SER A 169 -6.79 12.83 -6.44
CA SER A 169 -6.82 14.26 -6.74
C SER A 169 -7.70 15.00 -5.74
N CYS A 170 -7.69 16.33 -5.76
CA CYS A 170 -8.56 17.12 -4.92
C CYS A 170 -10.05 16.79 -5.09
N THR A 171 -10.46 16.34 -6.28
CA THR A 171 -11.86 15.97 -6.57
C THR A 171 -12.22 14.57 -6.08
N SER A 172 -11.26 13.65 -6.00
CA SER A 172 -11.49 12.26 -5.57
C SER A 172 -11.26 12.03 -4.07
N LEU A 173 -10.47 12.87 -3.39
CA LEU A 173 -10.23 12.74 -1.94
C LEU A 173 -11.49 12.76 -1.09
N PRO A 174 -12.50 13.64 -1.33
CA PRO A 174 -13.74 13.59 -0.57
C PRO A 174 -14.51 12.28 -0.73
N LEU A 175 -14.44 11.65 -1.91
CA LEU A 175 -15.03 10.35 -2.16
C LEU A 175 -14.32 9.26 -1.35
N LEU A 176 -13.00 9.21 -1.39
CA LEU A 176 -12.21 8.25 -0.60
C LEU A 176 -12.46 8.39 0.90
N ALA A 177 -12.57 9.63 1.41
CA ALA A 177 -12.87 9.91 2.82
C ALA A 177 -14.23 9.34 3.26
N GLN A 178 -15.25 9.33 2.38
CA GLN A 178 -16.57 8.73 2.69
C GLN A 178 -16.48 7.21 2.92
N TYR A 179 -15.50 6.54 2.33
CA TYR A 179 -15.22 5.11 2.54
C TYR A 179 -14.31 4.84 3.74
N GLY A 180 -13.86 5.88 4.45
CA GLY A 180 -12.95 5.74 5.59
C GLY A 180 -11.51 5.45 5.18
N VAL A 181 -11.14 5.74 3.93
CA VAL A 181 -9.76 5.65 3.46
C VAL A 181 -8.91 6.68 4.22
N THR A 182 -7.77 6.23 4.73
CA THR A 182 -6.86 7.06 5.53
C THR A 182 -5.66 7.55 4.73
N HIS A 183 -5.25 6.82 3.70
CA HIS A 183 -4.08 7.09 2.88
C HIS A 183 -4.41 7.01 1.39
N ALA A 184 -3.88 7.96 0.64
CA ALA A 184 -4.01 8.04 -0.81
C ALA A 184 -2.71 8.57 -1.42
N GLU A 185 -2.45 8.26 -2.67
CA GLU A 185 -1.17 8.48 -3.31
C GLU A 185 -1.33 9.37 -4.57
N PRO A 186 -1.32 10.70 -4.44
CA PRO A 186 -1.38 11.58 -5.60
C PRO A 186 -0.07 11.51 -6.39
N GLY A 187 -0.15 11.12 -7.65
CA GLY A 187 0.97 11.09 -8.60
C GLY A 187 0.72 12.06 -9.74
N HIS A 188 -0.13 11.68 -10.68
CA HIS A 188 -0.46 12.48 -11.86
C HIS A 188 -1.02 13.87 -11.51
N ALA A 189 -1.82 13.98 -10.45
CA ALA A 189 -2.34 15.26 -10.00
C ALA A 189 -1.25 16.25 -9.58
N LEU A 190 -0.07 15.77 -9.14
CA LEU A 190 1.06 16.61 -8.73
C LEU A 190 1.97 16.98 -9.90
N THR A 191 1.96 16.19 -10.98
CA THR A 191 2.81 16.42 -12.16
C THR A 191 2.09 17.14 -13.30
N GLY A 192 0.79 17.40 -13.14
CA GLY A 192 -0.04 18.03 -14.18
C GLY A 192 -0.38 17.13 -15.34
N THR A 193 -0.18 15.83 -15.21
CA THR A 193 -0.64 14.85 -16.19
C THR A 193 -2.14 14.68 -16.06
N ILE A 194 -2.86 14.85 -17.15
CA ILE A 194 -4.31 14.62 -17.21
C ILE A 194 -4.53 13.21 -17.75
N PRO A 195 -5.48 12.45 -17.21
CA PRO A 195 -5.85 11.16 -17.78
C PRO A 195 -6.39 11.31 -19.17
#